data_ad05b5b0883eaa2d8b03461dc5bd5b39
#
_entry.id   ad05b5b0883eaa2d8b03461dc5bd5b39
#
_cell.length_a   1.000
_cell.length_b   1.000
_cell.length_c   1.000
_cell.angle_alpha   90.00
_cell.angle_beta   90.00
_cell.angle_gamma   90.00
#
_symmetry.space_group_name_H-M   'P 1'
#
loop_
_entity.id
_entity.type
_entity.pdbx_description
1 polymer ?
#
loop_
_entity_poly.entity_id
_entity_poly.type
_entity_poly.pdbx_seq_one_letter_code
_entity_poly.pdbx_strand_id
1 'polypeptide(L)'
;ARHAADLGQHVAIFSLEMSSEQVVQRMVSAETGIDAQRLRLGDLQEREWPLFVQATGRLSDLPLYIDDTPSISVLQMRTKARRLHAEHGIDLILVDYLQLMTAGDMRGESRVQEVSYISRSLKGLARELDVPLVAISQLSRAVEQRTDKRPILADLRASGSLEQDADVVMFIYRDEMYNPDTDQPNIAEVIIAKHRNGPTGTIQLFFRDRLAQFLDAETRQEPVQF
;
A
#
# COMPACT_ATOMS: atom_id res chain seq x y z
N ALA A 1 5.82 -4.24 -1.51
CA ALA A 1 6.98 -4.28 -0.61
C ALA A 1 7.68 -5.64 -0.64
N ARG A 2 7.05 -6.68 -0.07
CA ARG A 2 7.68 -8.01 0.09
C ARG A 2 8.29 -8.55 -1.21
N HIS A 3 7.56 -8.58 -2.33
CA HIS A 3 8.10 -9.06 -3.61
C HIS A 3 9.33 -8.30 -4.10
N ALA A 4 9.38 -6.99 -3.89
CA ALA A 4 10.58 -6.21 -4.23
C ALA A 4 11.76 -6.62 -3.32
N ALA A 5 11.51 -6.81 -2.03
CA ALA A 5 12.53 -7.26 -1.08
C ALA A 5 13.00 -8.70 -1.36
N ASP A 6 12.11 -9.61 -1.77
CA ASP A 6 12.46 -10.97 -2.23
C ASP A 6 13.44 -10.95 -3.43
N LEU A 7 13.40 -9.88 -4.23
CA LEU A 7 14.32 -9.64 -5.35
C LEU A 7 15.59 -8.89 -4.92
N GLY A 8 15.81 -8.72 -3.62
CA GLY A 8 16.99 -8.05 -3.05
C GLY A 8 16.90 -6.53 -3.06
N GLN A 9 15.74 -5.93 -3.36
CA GLN A 9 15.57 -4.49 -3.32
C GLN A 9 15.33 -4.03 -1.87
N HIS A 10 15.98 -2.96 -1.46
CA HIS A 10 15.81 -2.35 -0.15
C HIS A 10 14.55 -1.48 -0.11
N VAL A 11 13.58 -1.86 0.72
CA VAL A 11 12.26 -1.22 0.76
C VAL A 11 12.02 -0.54 2.10
N ALA A 12 11.74 0.76 2.09
CA ALA A 12 11.31 1.50 3.27
C ALA A 12 9.77 1.64 3.27
N ILE A 13 9.12 1.28 4.38
CA ILE A 13 7.68 1.38 4.58
C ILE A 13 7.43 2.35 5.74
N PHE A 14 6.75 3.45 5.46
CA PHE A 14 6.22 4.36 6.47
C PHE A 14 4.75 4.02 6.69
N SER A 15 4.47 3.25 7.74
CA SER A 15 3.14 2.77 8.10
C SER A 15 2.55 3.66 9.18
N LEU A 16 1.70 4.61 8.80
CA LEU A 16 1.19 5.63 9.72
C LEU A 16 -0.11 5.21 10.41
N GLU A 17 -0.78 4.18 9.90
CA GLU A 17 -2.03 3.64 10.43
C GLU A 17 -1.81 2.34 11.21
N MET A 18 -0.93 1.49 10.70
CA MET A 18 -0.70 0.16 11.26
C MET A 18 0.66 0.09 11.96
N SER A 19 0.73 -0.60 13.10
CA SER A 19 2.02 -0.90 13.71
C SER A 19 2.87 -1.84 12.83
N SER A 20 4.18 -1.81 13.03
CA SER A 20 5.13 -2.71 12.37
C SER A 20 4.75 -4.17 12.56
N GLU A 21 4.30 -4.54 13.77
CA GLU A 21 3.82 -5.89 14.08
C GLU A 21 2.64 -6.29 13.20
N GLN A 22 1.65 -5.41 13.01
CA GLN A 22 0.47 -5.67 12.18
C GLN A 22 0.85 -5.83 10.71
N VAL A 23 1.79 -5.03 10.21
CA VAL A 23 2.31 -5.15 8.84
C VAL A 23 3.00 -6.50 8.66
N VAL A 24 3.88 -6.89 9.59
CA VAL A 24 4.56 -8.19 9.55
C VAL A 24 3.57 -9.35 9.67
N GLN A 25 2.56 -9.29 10.56
CA GLN A 25 1.53 -10.31 10.66
C GLN A 25 0.78 -10.54 9.34
N ARG A 26 0.46 -9.46 8.60
CA ARG A 26 -0.15 -9.58 7.26
C ARG A 26 0.80 -10.26 6.26
N MET A 27 2.10 -9.95 6.31
CA MET A 27 3.09 -10.60 5.45
C MET A 27 3.21 -12.10 5.77
N VAL A 28 3.25 -12.47 7.06
CA VAL A 28 3.26 -13.87 7.51
C VAL A 28 2.00 -14.60 7.06
N SER A 29 0.82 -13.99 7.21
CA SER A 29 -0.44 -14.57 6.74
C SER A 29 -0.42 -14.86 5.25
N ALA A 30 0.01 -13.90 4.44
CA ALA A 30 0.10 -14.05 3.00
C ALA A 30 1.12 -15.13 2.56
N GLU A 31 2.16 -15.37 3.36
CA GLU A 31 3.21 -16.35 3.06
C GLU A 31 2.82 -17.76 3.48
N THR A 32 2.24 -17.90 4.68
CA THR A 32 1.92 -19.21 5.28
C THR A 32 0.56 -19.76 4.87
N GLY A 33 -0.34 -18.90 4.37
CA GLY A 33 -1.73 -19.25 4.16
C GLY A 33 -2.56 -19.33 5.45
N ILE A 34 -1.99 -18.93 6.60
CA ILE A 34 -2.72 -18.88 7.87
C ILE A 34 -3.57 -17.61 7.89
N ASP A 35 -4.84 -17.76 8.25
CA ASP A 35 -5.78 -16.63 8.35
C ASP A 35 -5.22 -15.50 9.23
N ALA A 36 -5.27 -14.27 8.71
CA ALA A 36 -4.70 -13.10 9.38
C ALA A 36 -5.35 -12.80 10.74
N GLN A 37 -6.65 -13.10 10.91
CA GLN A 37 -7.35 -12.93 12.18
C GLN A 37 -6.89 -13.96 13.21
N ARG A 38 -6.66 -15.20 12.80
CA ARG A 38 -6.14 -16.26 13.68
C ARG A 38 -4.72 -15.94 14.14
N LEU A 39 -3.86 -15.46 13.22
CA LEU A 39 -2.51 -14.98 13.59
C LEU A 39 -2.58 -13.87 14.64
N ARG A 40 -3.45 -12.90 14.45
CA ARG A 40 -3.64 -11.77 15.39
C ARG A 40 -4.10 -12.22 16.77
N LEU A 41 -4.91 -13.27 16.84
CA LEU A 41 -5.42 -13.83 18.09
C LEU A 41 -4.45 -14.84 18.74
N GLY A 42 -3.34 -15.18 18.07
CA GLY A 42 -2.42 -16.22 18.52
C GLY A 42 -3.00 -17.65 18.43
N ASP A 43 -4.09 -17.83 17.66
CA ASP A 43 -4.76 -19.11 17.47
C ASP A 43 -4.06 -19.92 16.38
N LEU A 44 -2.91 -20.50 16.71
CA LEU A 44 -2.11 -21.36 15.83
C LEU A 44 -2.30 -22.83 16.21
N GLN A 45 -2.59 -23.66 15.20
CA GLN A 45 -2.57 -25.12 15.37
C GLN A 45 -1.13 -25.63 15.43
N GLU A 46 -0.89 -26.78 16.07
CA GLU A 46 0.46 -27.34 16.19
C GLU A 46 1.19 -27.50 14.86
N ARG A 47 0.47 -27.91 13.81
CA ARG A 47 1.01 -28.06 12.44
C ARG A 47 1.37 -26.72 11.77
N GLU A 48 0.87 -25.59 12.26
CA GLU A 48 1.09 -24.26 11.69
C GLU A 48 2.33 -23.58 12.28
N TRP A 49 2.77 -23.99 13.48
CA TRP A 49 3.95 -23.44 14.13
C TRP A 49 5.23 -23.51 13.29
N PRO A 50 5.56 -24.65 12.64
CA PRO A 50 6.74 -24.70 11.77
C PRO A 50 6.67 -23.71 10.60
N LEU A 51 5.48 -23.56 9.99
CA LEU A 51 5.26 -22.59 8.89
C LEU A 51 5.46 -21.14 9.37
N PHE A 52 4.90 -20.84 10.55
CA PHE A 52 5.04 -19.52 11.17
C PHE A 52 6.53 -19.18 11.45
N VAL A 53 7.26 -20.09 12.07
CA VAL A 53 8.69 -19.90 12.39
C VAL A 53 9.50 -19.74 11.11
N GLN A 54 9.26 -20.58 10.11
CA GLN A 54 9.97 -20.47 8.82
C GLN A 54 9.68 -19.15 8.12
N ALA A 55 8.42 -18.73 8.03
CA ALA A 55 8.04 -17.46 7.40
C ALA A 55 8.63 -16.26 8.15
N THR A 56 8.59 -16.27 9.48
CA THR A 56 9.17 -15.20 10.31
C THR A 56 10.69 -15.12 10.11
N GLY A 57 11.38 -16.25 10.11
CA GLY A 57 12.82 -16.31 9.85
C GLY A 57 13.15 -15.72 8.47
N ARG A 58 12.44 -16.16 7.42
CA ARG A 58 12.64 -15.64 6.07
C ARG A 58 12.36 -14.13 5.98
N LEU A 59 11.26 -13.65 6.57
CA LEU A 59 10.93 -12.22 6.53
C LEU A 59 11.94 -11.36 7.28
N SER A 60 12.59 -11.88 8.34
CA SER A 60 13.62 -11.15 9.09
C SER A 60 14.90 -10.93 8.28
N ASP A 61 15.16 -11.77 7.28
CA ASP A 61 16.33 -11.65 6.41
C ASP A 61 16.10 -10.72 5.21
N LEU A 62 14.85 -10.28 4.98
CA LEU A 62 14.54 -9.39 3.87
C LEU A 62 14.97 -7.95 4.17
N PRO A 63 15.45 -7.20 3.15
CA PRO A 63 15.81 -5.79 3.28
C PRO A 63 14.57 -4.88 3.37
N LEU A 64 13.75 -5.09 4.41
CA LEU A 64 12.53 -4.33 4.71
C LEU A 64 12.74 -3.48 5.94
N TYR A 65 12.51 -2.17 5.82
CA TYR A 65 12.63 -1.19 6.89
C TYR A 65 11.27 -0.59 7.15
N ILE A 66 10.67 -0.90 8.30
CA ILE A 66 9.32 -0.45 8.66
C ILE A 66 9.43 0.63 9.73
N ASP A 67 8.88 1.80 9.46
CA ASP A 67 8.75 2.90 10.40
C ASP A 67 7.25 3.14 10.64
N ASP A 68 6.79 2.91 11.86
CA ASP A 68 5.40 3.07 12.29
C ASP A 68 5.19 4.28 13.19
N THR A 69 6.06 5.30 13.06
CA THR A 69 5.91 6.55 13.79
C THR A 69 4.59 7.24 13.41
N PRO A 70 3.65 7.40 14.34
CA PRO A 70 2.37 8.01 14.05
C PRO A 70 2.53 9.52 13.77
N SER A 71 1.66 10.05 12.89
CA SER A 71 1.60 11.49 12.60
C SER A 71 2.95 12.12 12.22
N ILE A 72 3.79 11.36 11.50
CA ILE A 72 5.10 11.84 11.07
C ILE A 72 4.98 13.11 10.20
N SER A 73 5.83 14.11 10.45
CA SER A 73 5.91 15.27 9.57
C SER A 73 6.75 14.96 8.32
N VAL A 74 6.49 15.75 7.26
CA VAL A 74 7.27 15.66 6.01
C VAL A 74 8.78 15.76 6.27
N LEU A 75 9.19 16.67 7.15
CA LEU A 75 10.60 16.89 7.49
C LEU A 75 11.21 15.69 8.22
N GLN A 76 10.48 15.12 9.17
CA GLN A 76 10.92 13.92 9.89
C GLN A 76 11.05 12.71 8.95
N MET A 77 10.04 12.50 8.09
CA MET A 77 10.08 11.43 7.10
C MET A 77 11.26 11.59 6.13
N ARG A 78 11.47 12.80 5.61
CA ARG A 78 12.62 13.11 4.73
C ARG A 78 13.95 12.80 5.41
N THR A 79 14.11 13.16 6.68
CA THR A 79 15.32 12.89 7.46
C THR A 79 15.55 11.40 7.63
N LYS A 80 14.50 10.64 7.99
CA LYS A 80 14.58 9.19 8.15
C LYS A 80 14.88 8.49 6.83
N ALA A 81 14.18 8.87 5.74
CA ALA A 81 14.38 8.29 4.42
C ALA A 81 15.80 8.53 3.88
N ARG A 82 16.34 9.74 4.06
CA ARG A 82 17.74 10.07 3.71
C ARG A 82 18.74 9.22 4.47
N ARG A 83 18.53 9.06 5.79
CA ARG A 83 19.41 8.24 6.61
C ARG A 83 19.38 6.79 6.15
N LEU A 84 18.19 6.20 6.00
CA LEU A 84 18.03 4.84 5.49
C LEU A 84 18.69 4.65 4.12
N HIS A 85 18.50 5.63 3.22
CA HIS A 85 19.10 5.56 1.89
C HIS A 85 20.64 5.65 1.94
N ALA A 86 21.20 6.51 2.79
CA ALA A 86 22.65 6.62 2.97
C ALA A 86 23.28 5.37 3.61
N GLU A 87 22.57 4.71 4.54
CA GLU A 87 23.05 3.54 5.27
C GLU A 87 22.87 2.22 4.47
N HIS A 88 21.79 2.11 3.69
CA HIS A 88 21.36 0.84 3.08
C HIS A 88 21.11 0.91 1.58
N GLY A 89 21.02 2.09 0.97
CA GLY A 89 20.73 2.21 -0.46
C GLY A 89 19.29 1.84 -0.78
N ILE A 90 18.29 2.57 -0.25
CA ILE A 90 16.87 2.30 -0.46
C ILE A 90 16.51 2.37 -1.95
N ASP A 91 15.76 1.39 -2.45
CA ASP A 91 15.29 1.26 -3.84
C ASP A 91 13.80 1.58 -4.01
N LEU A 92 13.01 1.53 -2.93
CA LEU A 92 11.58 1.79 -2.96
C LEU A 92 11.11 2.37 -1.62
N ILE A 93 10.28 3.41 -1.68
CA ILE A 93 9.61 3.98 -0.51
C ILE A 93 8.10 3.79 -0.63
N LEU A 94 7.46 3.29 0.42
CA LEU A 94 6.00 3.17 0.56
C LEU A 94 5.51 4.03 1.72
N VAL A 95 4.38 4.72 1.54
CA VAL A 95 3.74 5.58 2.57
C VAL A 95 2.27 5.20 2.71
N ASP A 96 1.88 4.73 3.87
CA ASP A 96 0.49 4.33 4.19
C ASP A 96 -0.01 5.09 5.43
N TYR A 97 -0.82 6.12 5.26
CA TYR A 97 -1.28 6.82 4.08
C TYR A 97 -1.13 8.36 4.26
N LEU A 98 -1.15 9.09 3.17
CA LEU A 98 -0.81 10.53 3.12
C LEU A 98 -1.57 11.39 4.13
N GLN A 99 -2.86 11.12 4.34
CA GLN A 99 -3.72 11.93 5.19
C GLN A 99 -3.41 11.79 6.70
N LEU A 100 -2.54 10.87 7.11
CA LEU A 100 -2.03 10.78 8.49
C LEU A 100 -0.73 11.56 8.69
N MET A 101 -0.10 12.02 7.62
CA MET A 101 1.06 12.90 7.72
C MET A 101 0.66 14.31 8.18
N THR A 102 1.62 15.01 8.77
CA THR A 102 1.47 16.41 9.14
C THR A 102 2.41 17.29 8.31
N ALA A 103 1.92 18.50 7.99
CA ALA A 103 2.73 19.49 7.28
C ALA A 103 3.61 20.33 8.24
N GLY A 104 3.68 19.97 9.53
CA GLY A 104 4.46 20.69 10.52
C GLY A 104 3.83 22.04 10.89
N ASP A 105 4.54 23.13 10.66
CA ASP A 105 4.14 24.47 11.12
C ASP A 105 3.03 25.15 10.28
N MET A 106 2.40 24.46 9.34
CA MET A 106 1.29 25.00 8.53
C MET A 106 -0.03 25.08 9.32
N ARG A 107 0.01 25.62 10.52
CA ARG A 107 -1.18 25.82 11.37
C ARG A 107 -2.12 26.86 10.76
N GLY A 108 -3.39 26.49 10.57
CA GLY A 108 -4.41 27.39 10.03
C GLY A 108 -4.67 27.26 8.53
N GLU A 109 -3.91 26.47 7.80
CA GLU A 109 -4.17 26.16 6.41
C GLU A 109 -5.31 25.13 6.26
N SER A 110 -5.95 25.12 5.09
CA SER A 110 -6.97 24.13 4.80
C SER A 110 -6.35 22.73 4.61
N ARG A 111 -7.11 21.67 4.90
CA ARG A 111 -6.65 20.28 4.71
C ARG A 111 -6.17 20.01 3.28
N VAL A 112 -6.78 20.66 2.29
CA VAL A 112 -6.39 20.55 0.87
C VAL A 112 -4.99 21.14 0.66
N GLN A 113 -4.68 22.28 1.27
CA GLN A 113 -3.36 22.91 1.17
C GLN A 113 -2.28 22.05 1.86
N GLU A 114 -2.61 21.52 3.03
CA GLU A 114 -1.71 20.61 3.77
C GLU A 114 -1.36 19.37 2.93
N VAL A 115 -2.36 18.67 2.38
CA VAL A 115 -2.13 17.50 1.53
C VAL A 115 -1.38 17.87 0.25
N SER A 116 -1.64 19.04 -0.33
CA SER A 116 -0.89 19.54 -1.49
C SER A 116 0.59 19.80 -1.17
N TYR A 117 0.88 20.32 0.02
CA TYR A 117 2.25 20.50 0.47
C TYR A 117 2.95 19.15 0.68
N ILE A 118 2.29 18.19 1.34
CA ILE A 118 2.79 16.84 1.56
C ILE A 118 3.11 16.17 0.21
N SER A 119 2.17 16.20 -0.72
CA SER A 119 2.33 15.61 -2.07
C SER A 119 3.56 16.12 -2.79
N ARG A 120 3.69 17.47 -2.90
CA ARG A 120 4.85 18.11 -3.55
C ARG A 120 6.16 17.76 -2.86
N SER A 121 6.15 17.69 -1.53
CA SER A 121 7.34 17.37 -0.74
C SER A 121 7.78 15.92 -0.94
N LEU A 122 6.83 14.96 -1.01
CA LEU A 122 7.11 13.55 -1.31
C LEU A 122 7.64 13.37 -2.74
N LYS A 123 7.06 14.10 -3.71
CA LYS A 123 7.61 14.16 -5.08
C LYS A 123 9.03 14.68 -5.10
N GLY A 124 9.32 15.74 -4.31
CA GLY A 124 10.66 16.29 -4.13
C GLY A 124 11.63 15.26 -3.54
N LEU A 125 11.20 14.51 -2.52
CA LEU A 125 12.00 13.47 -1.88
C LEU A 125 12.33 12.32 -2.84
N ALA A 126 11.34 11.84 -3.58
CA ALA A 126 11.51 10.77 -4.58
C ALA A 126 12.57 11.17 -5.64
N ARG A 127 12.52 12.43 -6.12
CA ARG A 127 13.50 12.96 -7.08
C ARG A 127 14.88 13.17 -6.47
N GLU A 128 14.95 13.61 -5.23
CA GLU A 128 16.20 13.87 -4.50
C GLU A 128 16.99 12.59 -4.27
N LEU A 129 16.30 11.51 -3.88
CA LEU A 129 16.91 10.21 -3.63
C LEU A 129 17.05 9.35 -4.90
N ASP A 130 16.43 9.78 -6.00
CA ASP A 130 16.27 9.00 -7.24
C ASP A 130 15.62 7.62 -7.01
N VAL A 131 14.59 7.60 -6.16
CA VAL A 131 13.90 6.38 -5.70
C VAL A 131 12.41 6.49 -5.99
N PRO A 132 11.76 5.46 -6.56
CA PRO A 132 10.32 5.42 -6.69
C PRO A 132 9.65 5.50 -5.30
N LEU A 133 8.60 6.34 -5.21
CA LEU A 133 7.82 6.51 -4.00
C LEU A 133 6.35 6.22 -4.32
N VAL A 134 5.77 5.24 -3.65
CA VAL A 134 4.35 4.90 -3.72
C VAL A 134 3.66 5.42 -2.46
N ALA A 135 2.70 6.32 -2.65
CA ALA A 135 1.92 6.86 -1.55
C ALA A 135 0.45 6.44 -1.67
N ILE A 136 -0.08 5.87 -0.60
CA ILE A 136 -1.50 5.52 -0.49
C ILE A 136 -2.28 6.79 -0.14
N SER A 137 -3.42 6.98 -0.77
CA SER A 137 -4.32 8.11 -0.52
C SER A 137 -5.76 7.64 -0.42
N GLN A 138 -6.45 8.13 0.60
CA GLN A 138 -7.88 7.94 0.74
C GLN A 138 -8.63 8.75 -0.32
N LEU A 139 -9.68 8.16 -0.88
CA LEU A 139 -10.58 8.83 -1.82
C LEU A 139 -11.66 9.65 -1.11
N SER A 140 -12.21 10.61 -1.83
CA SER A 140 -13.43 11.31 -1.41
C SER A 140 -14.60 10.34 -1.31
N ARG A 141 -15.43 10.49 -0.27
CA ARG A 141 -16.68 9.73 -0.11
C ARG A 141 -17.71 9.99 -1.20
N ALA A 142 -17.50 11.01 -2.05
CA ALA A 142 -18.38 11.28 -3.18
C ALA A 142 -18.47 10.11 -4.17
N VAL A 143 -17.46 9.24 -4.24
CA VAL A 143 -17.50 8.02 -5.05
C VAL A 143 -18.66 7.11 -4.66
N GLU A 144 -18.98 7.03 -3.36
CA GLU A 144 -20.06 6.18 -2.84
C GLU A 144 -21.47 6.68 -3.21
N GLN A 145 -21.60 7.93 -3.65
CA GLN A 145 -22.88 8.53 -4.04
C GLN A 145 -23.20 8.35 -5.54
N ARG A 146 -22.22 7.91 -6.35
CA ARG A 146 -22.43 7.68 -7.79
C ARG A 146 -23.08 6.32 -8.05
N THR A 147 -23.71 6.19 -9.21
CA THR A 147 -24.21 4.89 -9.71
C THR A 147 -23.04 3.95 -10.00
N ASP A 148 -22.06 4.41 -10.77
CA ASP A 148 -20.80 3.70 -10.98
C ASP A 148 -19.82 4.11 -9.87
N LYS A 149 -19.45 3.13 -9.06
CA LYS A 149 -18.56 3.30 -7.91
C LYS A 149 -17.08 3.14 -8.26
N ARG A 150 -16.74 2.93 -9.54
CA ARG A 150 -15.33 2.91 -9.95
C ARG A 150 -14.69 4.27 -9.73
N PRO A 151 -13.56 4.33 -9.02
CA PRO A 151 -12.89 5.59 -8.76
C PRO A 151 -12.37 6.26 -10.03
N ILE A 152 -12.40 7.58 -10.05
CA ILE A 152 -11.88 8.42 -11.13
C ILE A 152 -10.96 9.51 -10.56
N LEU A 153 -10.15 10.15 -11.40
CA LEU A 153 -9.21 11.20 -10.96
C LEU A 153 -9.89 12.34 -10.18
N ALA A 154 -11.14 12.66 -10.52
CA ALA A 154 -11.91 13.67 -9.79
C ALA A 154 -12.11 13.34 -8.30
N ASP A 155 -12.05 12.06 -7.91
CA ASP A 155 -12.21 11.62 -6.51
C ASP A 155 -10.98 11.97 -5.65
N LEU A 156 -9.84 12.32 -6.29
CA LEU A 156 -8.65 12.87 -5.62
C LEU A 156 -8.71 14.38 -5.41
N ARG A 157 -9.70 15.11 -5.95
CA ARG A 157 -9.77 16.58 -5.86
C ARG A 157 -9.84 17.11 -4.43
N ALA A 158 -10.44 16.36 -3.52
CA ALA A 158 -10.42 16.70 -2.09
C ALA A 158 -9.01 16.60 -1.47
N SER A 159 -8.07 15.99 -2.18
CA SER A 159 -6.67 15.80 -1.77
C SER A 159 -5.70 16.76 -2.51
N GLY A 160 -6.19 17.87 -3.06
CA GLY A 160 -5.37 18.93 -3.62
C GLY A 160 -4.67 18.57 -4.93
N SER A 161 -3.33 18.68 -4.95
CA SER A 161 -2.52 18.51 -6.15
C SER A 161 -2.08 17.08 -6.45
N LEU A 162 -2.57 16.07 -5.71
CA LEU A 162 -2.11 14.67 -5.88
C LEU A 162 -2.17 14.20 -7.33
N GLU A 163 -3.29 14.52 -8.02
CA GLU A 163 -3.43 14.19 -9.44
C GLU A 163 -2.32 14.83 -10.30
N GLN A 164 -1.91 16.07 -9.99
CA GLN A 164 -0.91 16.79 -10.78
C GLN A 164 0.51 16.30 -10.48
N ASP A 165 0.82 16.05 -9.21
CA ASP A 165 2.17 15.72 -8.74
C ASP A 165 2.56 14.27 -9.09
N ALA A 166 1.60 13.32 -9.04
CA ALA A 166 1.85 11.92 -9.34
C ALA A 166 2.18 11.68 -10.82
N ASP A 167 3.15 10.80 -11.09
CA ASP A 167 3.45 10.32 -12.45
C ASP A 167 2.49 9.22 -12.87
N VAL A 168 2.09 8.38 -11.90
CA VAL A 168 1.12 7.30 -12.07
C VAL A 168 0.07 7.42 -10.98
N VAL A 169 -1.21 7.25 -11.35
CA VAL A 169 -2.33 7.13 -10.41
C VAL A 169 -3.02 5.81 -10.67
N MET A 170 -3.08 4.98 -9.64
CA MET A 170 -3.76 3.69 -9.67
C MET A 170 -4.87 3.68 -8.61
N PHE A 171 -6.05 3.23 -9.00
CA PHE A 171 -7.15 2.97 -8.08
C PHE A 171 -7.37 1.48 -7.92
N ILE A 172 -7.82 1.07 -6.74
CA ILE A 172 -8.27 -0.29 -6.47
C ILE A 172 -9.78 -0.26 -6.34
N TYR A 173 -10.46 -1.11 -7.10
CA TYR A 173 -11.91 -1.27 -7.05
C TYR A 173 -12.26 -2.76 -6.89
N ARG A 174 -13.21 -3.07 -6.03
CA ARG A 174 -13.78 -4.42 -5.86
C ARG A 174 -15.29 -4.30 -5.90
N ASP A 175 -15.90 -4.87 -6.93
CA ASP A 175 -17.34 -4.77 -7.15
C ASP A 175 -18.15 -5.40 -6.00
N GLU A 176 -17.69 -6.51 -5.47
CA GLU A 176 -18.32 -7.22 -4.35
C GLU A 176 -18.50 -6.38 -3.07
N MET A 177 -17.73 -5.31 -2.90
CA MET A 177 -17.87 -4.38 -1.77
C MET A 177 -19.13 -3.51 -1.86
N TYR A 178 -19.69 -3.37 -3.07
CA TYR A 178 -20.84 -2.53 -3.38
C TYR A 178 -22.02 -3.34 -3.88
N ASN A 179 -21.78 -4.48 -4.49
CA ASN A 179 -22.75 -5.38 -5.11
C ASN A 179 -22.55 -6.80 -4.57
N PRO A 180 -23.32 -7.23 -3.54
CA PRO A 180 -23.21 -8.58 -2.99
C PRO A 180 -23.52 -9.70 -3.99
N ASP A 181 -24.35 -9.39 -5.00
CA ASP A 181 -24.78 -10.36 -6.03
C ASP A 181 -23.90 -10.28 -7.30
N THR A 182 -22.69 -9.76 -7.18
CA THR A 182 -21.75 -9.64 -8.30
C THR A 182 -21.42 -11.00 -8.93
N ASP A 183 -21.27 -11.04 -10.23
CA ASP A 183 -20.76 -12.18 -10.99
C ASP A 183 -19.22 -12.29 -10.96
N GLN A 184 -18.54 -11.34 -10.33
CA GLN A 184 -17.07 -11.27 -10.20
C GLN A 184 -16.60 -11.28 -8.72
N PRO A 185 -16.94 -12.30 -7.93
CA PRO A 185 -16.49 -12.38 -6.54
C PRO A 185 -14.98 -12.53 -6.46
N ASN A 186 -14.38 -11.89 -5.46
CA ASN A 186 -12.93 -11.87 -5.23
C ASN A 186 -12.09 -11.25 -6.35
N ILE A 187 -12.70 -10.57 -7.32
CA ILE A 187 -11.95 -9.83 -8.34
C ILE A 187 -11.72 -8.39 -7.86
N ALA A 188 -10.48 -7.96 -7.98
CA ALA A 188 -10.07 -6.59 -7.77
C ALA A 188 -9.57 -5.99 -9.09
N GLU A 189 -10.06 -4.83 -9.44
CA GLU A 189 -9.58 -4.05 -10.57
C GLU A 189 -8.52 -3.07 -10.09
N VAL A 190 -7.33 -3.10 -10.69
CA VAL A 190 -6.32 -2.05 -10.58
C VAL A 190 -6.46 -1.13 -11.78
N ILE A 191 -7.06 0.04 -11.58
CA ILE A 191 -7.38 1.00 -12.63
C ILE A 191 -6.24 2.00 -12.72
N ILE A 192 -5.41 1.94 -13.77
CA ILE A 192 -4.37 2.91 -14.07
C ILE A 192 -5.04 4.11 -14.73
N ALA A 193 -5.46 5.09 -13.90
CA ALA A 193 -6.21 6.26 -14.35
C ALA A 193 -5.32 7.38 -14.91
N LYS A 194 -4.05 7.40 -14.52
CA LYS A 194 -3.03 8.31 -15.05
C LYS A 194 -1.72 7.57 -15.18
N HIS A 195 -1.05 7.79 -16.31
CA HIS A 195 0.33 7.36 -16.52
C HIS A 195 1.04 8.39 -17.39
N ARG A 196 2.06 9.10 -16.84
CA ARG A 196 2.73 10.22 -17.55
C ARG A 196 3.45 9.76 -18.81
N ASN A 197 4.06 8.58 -18.78
CA ASN A 197 4.93 8.07 -19.86
C ASN A 197 4.44 6.74 -20.43
N GLY A 198 3.19 6.34 -20.17
CA GLY A 198 2.63 5.07 -20.64
C GLY A 198 1.12 5.08 -20.77
N PRO A 199 0.51 3.98 -21.19
CA PRO A 199 -0.92 3.87 -21.36
C PRO A 199 -1.66 3.81 -20.03
N THR A 200 -2.92 4.21 -20.05
CA THR A 200 -3.91 3.93 -19.01
C THR A 200 -4.63 2.62 -19.32
N GLY A 201 -5.27 2.02 -18.33
CA GLY A 201 -5.98 0.75 -18.49
C GLY A 201 -6.42 0.14 -17.17
N THR A 202 -6.98 -1.05 -17.24
CA THR A 202 -7.43 -1.80 -16.05
C THR A 202 -6.83 -3.20 -16.08
N ILE A 203 -6.30 -3.63 -14.93
CA ILE A 203 -5.75 -4.96 -14.71
C ILE A 203 -6.64 -5.64 -13.66
N GLN A 204 -7.07 -6.86 -13.94
CA GLN A 204 -7.81 -7.67 -12.98
C GLN A 204 -6.86 -8.55 -12.17
N LEU A 205 -7.05 -8.57 -10.87
CA LEU A 205 -6.35 -9.42 -9.92
C LEU A 205 -7.37 -10.24 -9.12
N PHE A 206 -6.94 -11.39 -8.63
CA PHE A 206 -7.70 -12.16 -7.67
C PHE A 206 -7.32 -11.73 -6.25
N PHE A 207 -8.30 -11.41 -5.41
CA PHE A 207 -8.07 -11.01 -4.03
C PHE A 207 -8.51 -12.11 -3.07
N ARG A 208 -7.57 -12.58 -2.23
CA ARG A 208 -7.84 -13.48 -1.10
C ARG A 208 -8.02 -12.65 0.16
N ASP A 209 -9.26 -12.41 0.55
CA ASP A 209 -9.63 -11.57 1.69
C ASP A 209 -9.02 -12.06 3.02
N ARG A 210 -9.11 -13.37 3.31
CA ARG A 210 -8.59 -13.99 4.54
C ARG A 210 -7.08 -13.81 4.71
N LEU A 211 -6.35 -13.66 3.62
CA LEU A 211 -4.88 -13.52 3.59
C LEU A 211 -4.45 -12.10 3.25
N ALA A 212 -5.40 -11.20 2.95
CA ALA A 212 -5.15 -9.86 2.43
C ALA A 212 -4.15 -9.87 1.24
N GLN A 213 -4.31 -10.83 0.32
CA GLN A 213 -3.35 -11.11 -0.75
C GLN A 213 -3.97 -10.92 -2.12
N PHE A 214 -3.23 -10.23 -3.00
CA PHE A 214 -3.53 -10.15 -4.43
C PHE A 214 -2.71 -11.19 -5.20
N LEU A 215 -3.34 -11.82 -6.16
CA LEU A 215 -2.75 -12.82 -7.08
C LEU A 215 -3.14 -12.45 -8.51
N ASP A 216 -2.37 -12.94 -9.49
CA ASP A 216 -2.74 -12.83 -10.88
C ASP A 216 -4.07 -13.57 -11.15
N ALA A 217 -4.96 -12.95 -11.93
CA ALA A 217 -6.27 -13.54 -12.24
C ALA A 217 -6.13 -14.85 -13.06
N GLU A 218 -5.06 -14.99 -13.84
CA GLU A 218 -4.79 -16.17 -14.68
C GLU A 218 -4.35 -17.40 -13.87
N THR A 219 -3.78 -17.24 -12.68
CA THR A 219 -3.37 -18.36 -11.80
C THR A 219 -4.56 -19.13 -11.19
N ARG A 220 -5.80 -18.75 -11.50
CA ARG A 220 -7.03 -19.39 -11.02
C ARG A 220 -7.33 -20.75 -11.68
N GLN A 221 -6.61 -21.19 -12.71
CA GLN A 221 -6.98 -22.35 -13.54
C GLN A 221 -6.41 -23.69 -13.10
N GLU A 222 -5.67 -23.81 -12.02
CA GLU A 222 -5.30 -25.11 -11.48
C GLU A 222 -6.10 -25.45 -10.22
N PRO A 223 -7.15 -26.29 -10.31
CA PRO A 223 -7.68 -26.96 -9.14
C PRO A 223 -6.62 -27.94 -8.66
N VAL A 224 -6.06 -27.69 -7.49
CA VAL A 224 -5.26 -28.70 -6.78
C VAL A 224 -6.18 -29.89 -6.56
N GLN A 225 -6.01 -30.93 -7.37
CA GLN A 225 -6.58 -32.24 -7.12
C GLN A 225 -5.79 -32.85 -5.95
N PHE A 226 -6.51 -33.06 -4.84
CA PHE A 226 -6.06 -33.90 -3.73
C PHE A 226 -6.52 -35.33 -3.95
#